data_1497503c21dd4e4a2545b349eb270e4b
#
_entry.id   1497503c21dd4e4a2545b349eb270e4b
#
_cell.length_a   1.000
_cell.length_b   1.000
_cell.length_c   1.000
_cell.angle_alpha   90.00
_cell.angle_beta   90.00
_cell.angle_gamma   90.00
#
_symmetry.space_group_name_H-M   'P 1'
#
loop_
_entity.id
_entity.type
_entity.pdbx_description
1 polymer ?
#
loop_
_entity_poly.entity_id
_entity_poly.type
_entity_poly.pdbx_seq_one_letter_code
_entity_poly.pdbx_strand_id
1 'polypeptide(L)'
;MNKKLLSGLCAAVLLSGLVGCGPKESKQNTTTSTSTIETKNTTTNNSEVTEKNFKDFPETDEKYFTYDEWQEGYVIYSCTSDDKVVRVPKEIKGKPVIAIAQRGMANLEKCEAIVLPDTVRYVGESSFGRDKALKYIYLGTSLETVDDHAFLGASSLESVVFPEGTKSIGELVFSDTPSIKSITIPESVTEITDLFYFPENSNKNVEIHTPKGSKAEEVANSLGLKVVND
;
A
#
# COMPACT_ATOMS: atom_id res chain seq x y z
N MET A 1 -17.17 -10.82 5.73
CA MET A 1 -16.19 -11.60 4.91
C MET A 1 -15.23 -12.26 5.88
N ASN A 2 -15.00 -13.58 5.81
CA ASN A 2 -14.21 -14.27 6.85
C ASN A 2 -12.73 -13.87 6.77
N LYS A 3 -12.21 -13.16 7.79
CA LYS A 3 -10.79 -12.77 7.94
C LYS A 3 -9.78 -13.94 7.75
N LYS A 4 -10.23 -15.17 7.93
CA LYS A 4 -9.39 -16.39 7.80
C LYS A 4 -9.09 -16.83 6.36
N LEU A 5 -9.70 -16.25 5.33
CA LEU A 5 -9.51 -16.69 3.94
C LEU A 5 -8.29 -16.06 3.25
N LEU A 6 -7.87 -14.85 3.66
CA LEU A 6 -6.67 -14.22 3.06
C LEU A 6 -5.35 -14.62 3.74
N SER A 7 -5.37 -14.95 5.04
CA SER A 7 -4.16 -15.43 5.73
C SER A 7 -3.76 -16.86 5.34
N GLY A 8 -4.65 -17.63 4.71
CA GLY A 8 -4.37 -19.00 4.27
C GLY A 8 -3.74 -19.14 2.89
N LEU A 9 -3.64 -18.06 2.09
CA LEU A 9 -3.15 -18.15 0.71
C LEU A 9 -1.62 -18.05 0.58
N CYS A 10 -0.89 -17.76 1.64
CA CYS A 10 0.58 -17.64 1.62
C CYS A 10 1.36 -18.98 1.65
N ALA A 11 0.70 -20.14 1.67
CA ALA A 11 1.37 -21.43 1.94
C ALA A 11 1.48 -22.40 0.74
N ALA A 12 1.12 -22.03 -0.47
CA ALA A 12 1.01 -22.99 -1.58
C ALA A 12 1.78 -22.64 -2.86
N VAL A 13 2.97 -22.04 -2.78
CA VAL A 13 3.91 -22.02 -3.93
C VAL A 13 5.33 -22.32 -3.45
N LEU A 14 5.57 -23.55 -3.07
CA LEU A 14 6.89 -24.18 -3.06
C LEU A 14 6.70 -25.65 -3.37
N LEU A 15 6.99 -26.08 -4.59
CA LEU A 15 7.55 -27.37 -4.99
C LEU A 15 7.13 -27.76 -6.40
N SER A 16 8.05 -27.54 -7.32
CA SER A 16 8.38 -28.42 -8.47
C SER A 16 9.19 -27.57 -9.46
N GLY A 17 10.37 -27.91 -9.89
CA GLY A 17 11.11 -29.06 -10.10
C GLY A 17 12.48 -28.70 -10.62
N LEU A 18 13.48 -29.30 -10.05
CA LEU A 18 14.83 -29.46 -10.59
C LEU A 18 14.83 -30.45 -11.75
N VAL A 19 15.49 -30.14 -12.84
CA VAL A 19 16.26 -30.98 -13.81
C VAL A 19 16.51 -30.08 -15.02
N GLY A 20 17.70 -29.87 -15.58
CA GLY A 20 18.92 -30.55 -15.68
C GLY A 20 19.83 -29.77 -16.65
N CYS A 21 21.10 -29.80 -16.40
CA CYS A 21 22.19 -29.23 -17.19
C CYS A 21 22.34 -29.77 -18.61
N GLY A 22 22.88 -28.91 -19.50
CA GLY A 22 23.64 -29.37 -20.68
C GLY A 22 23.86 -28.27 -21.72
N PRO A 23 25.13 -27.95 -22.06
CA PRO A 23 25.46 -26.89 -22.98
C PRO A 23 25.49 -27.36 -24.42
N LYS A 24 25.14 -26.52 -25.40
CA LYS A 24 25.60 -26.63 -26.80
C LYS A 24 25.80 -25.26 -27.45
N GLU A 25 26.94 -25.13 -28.04
CA GLU A 25 27.53 -23.99 -28.71
C GLU A 25 26.89 -23.60 -30.05
N SER A 26 27.06 -22.30 -30.32
CA SER A 26 27.34 -21.61 -31.57
C SER A 26 26.50 -21.84 -32.83
N LYS A 27 25.98 -20.73 -33.38
CA LYS A 27 26.39 -20.17 -34.70
C LYS A 27 25.86 -18.75 -34.86
N GLN A 28 26.80 -17.83 -35.14
CA GLN A 28 26.58 -16.48 -35.69
C GLN A 28 25.82 -16.54 -36.98
N ASN A 29 24.84 -15.67 -37.17
CA ASN A 29 24.52 -15.10 -38.49
C ASN A 29 24.13 -13.64 -38.30
N THR A 30 24.99 -12.80 -38.87
CA THR A 30 24.87 -11.37 -38.98
C THR A 30 23.82 -11.07 -40.07
N THR A 31 22.74 -10.36 -39.68
CA THR A 31 21.94 -9.63 -40.68
C THR A 31 21.57 -8.29 -40.09
N THR A 32 22.18 -7.26 -40.62
CA THR A 32 21.95 -5.85 -40.31
C THR A 32 20.56 -5.47 -40.79
N SER A 33 19.66 -5.16 -39.86
CA SER A 33 18.44 -4.44 -40.15
C SER A 33 18.37 -3.26 -39.21
N THR A 34 18.59 -2.09 -39.75
CA THR A 34 18.44 -0.79 -39.10
C THR A 34 16.96 -0.58 -38.82
N SER A 35 16.52 -0.86 -37.61
CA SER A 35 15.25 -0.39 -37.08
C SER A 35 15.54 0.76 -36.14
N THR A 36 15.05 1.92 -36.47
CA THR A 36 15.05 3.13 -35.67
C THR A 36 14.33 2.81 -34.33
N ILE A 37 15.09 2.64 -33.28
CA ILE A 37 14.55 2.53 -31.91
C ILE A 37 14.21 3.95 -31.53
N GLU A 38 12.92 4.27 -31.55
CA GLU A 38 12.42 5.42 -30.79
C GLU A 38 12.71 5.17 -29.31
N THR A 39 13.76 5.81 -28.83
CA THR A 39 14.08 5.90 -27.42
C THR A 39 12.96 6.73 -26.76
N LYS A 40 11.94 6.07 -26.22
CA LYS A 40 11.07 6.72 -25.24
C LYS A 40 11.97 7.14 -24.10
N ASN A 41 12.26 8.44 -24.05
CA ASN A 41 12.87 9.09 -22.91
C ASN A 41 12.07 8.74 -21.65
N THR A 42 12.61 7.85 -20.84
CA THR A 42 12.22 7.74 -19.45
C THR A 42 12.77 8.98 -18.77
N THR A 43 11.98 10.05 -18.78
CA THR A 43 12.24 11.23 -17.98
C THR A 43 12.06 10.77 -16.52
N THR A 44 13.16 10.45 -15.88
CA THR A 44 13.22 10.41 -14.41
C THR A 44 12.86 11.81 -13.94
N ASN A 45 11.59 12.03 -13.65
CA ASN A 45 11.12 13.26 -13.04
C ASN A 45 11.80 13.36 -11.66
N ASN A 46 12.88 14.14 -11.60
CA ASN A 46 13.59 14.51 -10.37
C ASN A 46 12.78 15.58 -9.59
N SER A 47 11.46 15.60 -9.76
CA SER A 47 10.53 16.48 -9.07
C SER A 47 10.46 16.07 -7.60
N GLU A 48 10.53 17.06 -6.72
CA GLU A 48 10.30 16.83 -5.30
C GLU A 48 8.88 16.27 -5.10
N VAL A 49 8.76 15.21 -4.28
CA VAL A 49 7.48 14.61 -3.93
C VAL A 49 6.81 15.46 -2.86
N THR A 50 5.61 15.93 -3.15
CA THR A 50 4.83 16.77 -2.24
C THR A 50 3.41 16.23 -2.11
N GLU A 51 2.70 16.63 -1.05
CA GLU A 51 1.29 16.30 -0.85
C GLU A 51 0.40 16.70 -2.03
N LYS A 52 0.78 17.76 -2.77
CA LYS A 52 -0.01 18.26 -3.89
C LYS A 52 0.17 17.50 -5.19
N ASN A 53 1.33 16.87 -5.41
CA ASN A 53 1.68 16.31 -6.72
C ASN A 53 1.90 14.79 -6.75
N PHE A 54 1.98 14.10 -5.61
CA PHE A 54 2.33 12.67 -5.62
C PHE A 54 1.33 11.80 -6.39
N LYS A 55 0.08 12.24 -6.53
CA LYS A 55 -0.95 11.52 -7.30
C LYS A 55 -0.79 11.68 -8.82
N ASP A 56 -0.01 12.64 -9.28
CA ASP A 56 0.19 12.95 -10.70
C ASP A 56 1.36 12.19 -11.34
N PHE A 57 2.12 11.45 -10.51
CA PHE A 57 3.20 10.61 -11.02
C PHE A 57 2.66 9.46 -11.88
N PRO A 58 3.42 8.99 -12.89
CA PRO A 58 3.00 7.89 -13.75
C PRO A 58 2.82 6.59 -12.96
N GLU A 59 2.02 5.67 -13.49
CA GLU A 59 1.92 4.32 -12.94
C GLU A 59 3.28 3.63 -12.97
N THR A 60 3.60 2.91 -11.90
CA THR A 60 4.80 2.09 -11.81
C THR A 60 4.66 0.88 -12.73
N ASP A 61 5.71 0.55 -13.47
CA ASP A 61 5.71 -0.56 -14.45
C ASP A 61 5.31 -1.88 -13.77
N GLU A 62 4.41 -2.62 -14.40
CA GLU A 62 3.87 -3.91 -13.93
C GLU A 62 4.97 -4.91 -13.53
N LYS A 63 6.13 -4.87 -14.19
CA LYS A 63 7.27 -5.77 -13.90
C LYS A 63 7.82 -5.69 -12.47
N TYR A 64 7.54 -4.59 -11.75
CA TYR A 64 7.96 -4.41 -10.37
C TYR A 64 7.02 -5.04 -9.35
N PHE A 65 5.87 -5.56 -9.79
CA PHE A 65 4.89 -6.18 -8.93
C PHE A 65 4.85 -7.69 -9.12
N THR A 66 4.72 -8.42 -8.00
CA THR A 66 4.27 -9.81 -8.01
C THR A 66 2.79 -9.81 -7.68
N TYR A 67 1.99 -10.49 -8.48
CA TYR A 67 0.53 -10.51 -8.36
C TYR A 67 -0.06 -11.84 -8.80
N ASP A 68 -1.27 -12.13 -8.36
CA ASP A 68 -2.05 -13.30 -8.81
C ASP A 68 -3.54 -12.96 -8.89
N GLU A 69 -4.28 -13.73 -9.65
CA GLU A 69 -5.72 -13.57 -9.79
C GLU A 69 -6.45 -13.98 -8.51
N TRP A 70 -7.42 -13.19 -8.12
CA TRP A 70 -8.33 -13.49 -7.04
C TRP A 70 -9.70 -12.84 -7.30
N GLN A 71 -10.76 -13.65 -7.30
CA GLN A 71 -12.10 -13.19 -7.67
C GLN A 71 -12.11 -12.53 -9.06
N GLU A 72 -12.62 -11.30 -9.16
CA GLU A 72 -12.72 -10.54 -10.41
C GLU A 72 -11.50 -9.67 -10.74
N GLY A 73 -10.40 -9.78 -9.97
CA GLY A 73 -9.23 -8.90 -10.15
C GLY A 73 -7.91 -9.53 -9.76
N TYR A 74 -6.92 -8.66 -9.53
CA TYR A 74 -5.58 -9.04 -9.07
C TYR A 74 -5.30 -8.57 -7.65
N VAL A 75 -4.51 -9.36 -6.94
CA VAL A 75 -3.93 -9.05 -5.63
C VAL A 75 -2.44 -8.81 -5.81
N ILE A 76 -1.91 -7.72 -5.27
CA ILE A 76 -0.47 -7.46 -5.23
C ILE A 76 0.14 -8.13 -4.01
N TYR A 77 1.12 -9.00 -4.23
CA TYR A 77 1.85 -9.74 -3.19
C TYR A 77 3.19 -9.14 -2.83
N SER A 78 3.82 -8.41 -3.76
CA SER A 78 5.05 -7.66 -3.48
C SER A 78 5.27 -6.55 -4.50
N CYS A 79 6.05 -5.54 -4.09
CA CYS A 79 6.59 -4.51 -4.96
C CYS A 79 8.11 -4.43 -4.75
N THR A 80 8.86 -4.31 -5.85
CA THR A 80 10.32 -4.20 -5.85
C THR A 80 10.82 -2.91 -6.49
N SER A 81 9.94 -1.91 -6.66
CA SER A 81 10.33 -0.61 -7.22
C SER A 81 11.18 0.18 -6.21
N ASP A 82 12.21 0.82 -6.74
CA ASP A 82 13.08 1.77 -6.03
C ASP A 82 12.64 3.24 -6.25
N ASP A 83 11.49 3.46 -6.88
CA ASP A 83 10.99 4.79 -7.18
C ASP A 83 10.57 5.52 -5.90
N LYS A 84 10.69 6.85 -5.92
CA LYS A 84 10.20 7.71 -4.83
C LYS A 84 8.68 7.72 -4.70
N VAL A 85 7.98 7.47 -5.80
CA VAL A 85 6.53 7.32 -5.84
C VAL A 85 6.19 5.99 -6.48
N VAL A 86 5.49 5.13 -5.75
CA VAL A 86 4.94 3.89 -6.27
C VAL A 86 3.45 4.08 -6.50
N ARG A 87 3.07 4.16 -7.78
CA ARG A 87 1.68 4.19 -8.19
C ARG A 87 1.26 2.82 -8.69
N VAL A 88 0.43 2.13 -7.94
CA VAL A 88 -0.08 0.81 -8.30
C VAL A 88 -0.97 0.94 -9.54
N PRO A 89 -0.76 0.13 -10.59
CA PRO A 89 -1.59 0.17 -11.79
C PRO A 89 -3.04 -0.16 -11.46
N LYS A 90 -3.96 0.57 -12.11
CA LYS A 90 -5.39 0.33 -11.93
C LYS A 90 -5.81 -1.05 -12.44
N GLU A 91 -5.19 -1.50 -13.52
CA GLU A 91 -5.48 -2.76 -14.18
C GLU A 91 -4.19 -3.49 -14.55
N ILE A 92 -4.22 -4.81 -14.43
CA ILE A 92 -3.20 -5.72 -14.91
C ILE A 92 -3.87 -6.71 -15.85
N LYS A 93 -3.37 -6.88 -17.07
CA LYS A 93 -3.95 -7.79 -18.08
C LYS A 93 -5.47 -7.63 -18.28
N GLY A 94 -5.96 -6.39 -18.19
CA GLY A 94 -7.36 -6.04 -18.41
C GLY A 94 -8.30 -6.34 -17.25
N LYS A 95 -7.77 -6.70 -16.07
CA LYS A 95 -8.55 -6.87 -14.83
C LYS A 95 -8.09 -5.89 -13.76
N PRO A 96 -8.98 -5.38 -12.91
CA PRO A 96 -8.64 -4.41 -11.88
C PRO A 96 -7.72 -5.00 -10.81
N VAL A 97 -6.85 -4.16 -10.24
CA VAL A 97 -6.16 -4.45 -8.99
C VAL A 97 -7.13 -4.14 -7.84
N ILE A 98 -7.47 -5.16 -7.05
CA ILE A 98 -8.53 -5.07 -6.03
C ILE A 98 -8.04 -5.22 -4.59
N ALA A 99 -6.81 -5.68 -4.40
CA ALA A 99 -6.26 -5.86 -3.06
C ALA A 99 -4.73 -5.75 -3.02
N ILE A 100 -4.24 -5.37 -1.86
CA ILE A 100 -2.83 -5.51 -1.46
C ILE A 100 -2.77 -6.62 -0.41
N ALA A 101 -1.96 -7.65 -0.63
CA ALA A 101 -1.79 -8.76 0.27
C ALA A 101 -1.00 -8.38 1.53
N GLN A 102 -0.95 -9.26 2.51
CA GLN A 102 -0.07 -9.13 3.66
C GLN A 102 1.37 -8.80 3.21
N ARG A 103 1.92 -7.69 3.73
CA ARG A 103 3.25 -7.17 3.38
C ARG A 103 3.47 -6.85 1.90
N GLY A 104 2.40 -6.72 1.12
CA GLY A 104 2.49 -6.58 -0.34
C GLY A 104 3.25 -5.36 -0.83
N MET A 105 3.37 -4.32 -0.03
CA MET A 105 4.08 -3.09 -0.34
C MET A 105 5.08 -2.71 0.77
N ALA A 106 5.46 -3.67 1.65
CA ALA A 106 6.31 -3.39 2.80
C ALA A 106 7.80 -3.30 2.45
N ASN A 107 8.56 -2.53 3.25
CA ASN A 107 10.00 -2.32 3.13
C ASN A 107 10.45 -1.61 1.83
N LEU A 108 9.64 -0.69 1.33
CA LEU A 108 10.01 0.19 0.22
C LEU A 108 10.87 1.35 0.75
N GLU A 109 12.17 1.10 0.92
CA GLU A 109 13.10 1.98 1.67
C GLU A 109 13.20 3.41 1.12
N LYS A 110 12.99 3.61 -0.19
CA LYS A 110 13.12 4.90 -0.88
C LYS A 110 11.78 5.55 -1.22
N CYS A 111 10.68 4.82 -1.03
CA CYS A 111 9.36 5.28 -1.44
C CYS A 111 8.85 6.37 -0.50
N GLU A 112 8.67 7.58 -1.03
CA GLU A 112 8.13 8.72 -0.29
C GLU A 112 6.61 8.82 -0.40
N ALA A 113 6.01 8.23 -1.45
CA ALA A 113 4.57 8.20 -1.62
C ALA A 113 4.05 6.92 -2.29
N ILE A 114 2.89 6.46 -1.86
CA ILE A 114 2.16 5.33 -2.46
C ILE A 114 0.79 5.80 -2.92
N VAL A 115 0.40 5.40 -4.14
CA VAL A 115 -0.91 5.68 -4.71
C VAL A 115 -1.59 4.37 -5.06
N LEU A 116 -2.64 4.02 -4.34
CA LEU A 116 -3.51 2.89 -4.67
C LEU A 116 -4.58 3.33 -5.66
N PRO A 117 -4.95 2.51 -6.64
CA PRO A 117 -6.06 2.82 -7.53
C PRO A 117 -7.41 2.75 -6.80
N ASP A 118 -8.40 3.44 -7.35
CA ASP A 118 -9.77 3.48 -6.82
C ASP A 118 -10.49 2.12 -6.82
N THR A 119 -9.89 1.10 -7.40
CA THR A 119 -10.41 -0.27 -7.45
C THR A 119 -10.01 -1.14 -6.27
N VAL A 120 -9.03 -0.70 -5.45
CA VAL A 120 -8.58 -1.45 -4.27
C VAL A 120 -9.64 -1.39 -3.18
N ARG A 121 -10.05 -2.57 -2.69
CA ARG A 121 -11.03 -2.74 -1.62
C ARG A 121 -10.43 -3.29 -0.33
N TYR A 122 -9.28 -3.93 -0.41
CA TYR A 122 -8.65 -4.58 0.72
C TYR A 122 -7.16 -4.28 0.80
N VAL A 123 -6.71 -3.91 1.99
CA VAL A 123 -5.30 -3.72 2.37
C VAL A 123 -4.99 -4.70 3.50
N GLY A 124 -4.09 -5.64 3.24
CA GLY A 124 -3.75 -6.72 4.16
C GLY A 124 -2.81 -6.31 5.30
N GLU A 125 -2.57 -7.24 6.19
CA GLU A 125 -1.73 -7.04 7.38
C GLU A 125 -0.31 -6.55 7.02
N SER A 126 0.16 -5.53 7.73
CA SER A 126 1.52 -4.97 7.58
C SER A 126 1.85 -4.55 6.13
N SER A 127 0.86 -4.23 5.29
CA SER A 127 1.05 -3.98 3.85
C SER A 127 2.05 -2.88 3.54
N PHE A 128 2.13 -1.85 4.38
CA PHE A 128 3.07 -0.73 4.27
C PHE A 128 4.03 -0.70 5.47
N GLY A 129 4.25 -1.86 6.07
CA GLY A 129 5.06 -1.98 7.27
C GLY A 129 6.53 -1.66 7.01
N ARG A 130 7.11 -0.79 7.87
CA ARG A 130 8.52 -0.35 7.82
C ARG A 130 8.90 0.46 6.58
N ASP A 131 7.95 1.06 5.89
CA ASP A 131 8.19 2.01 4.82
C ASP A 131 8.62 3.36 5.43
N LYS A 132 9.86 3.40 5.89
CA LYS A 132 10.39 4.51 6.73
C LYS A 132 10.41 5.85 6.01
N ALA A 133 10.54 5.86 4.69
CA ALA A 133 10.54 7.07 3.88
C ALA A 133 9.13 7.55 3.50
N LEU A 134 8.11 6.71 3.68
CA LEU A 134 6.74 6.99 3.28
C LEU A 134 6.18 8.20 4.04
N LYS A 135 5.84 9.26 3.30
CA LYS A 135 5.24 10.49 3.82
C LYS A 135 3.76 10.62 3.45
N TYR A 136 3.41 10.17 2.23
CA TYR A 136 2.10 10.36 1.64
C TYR A 136 1.52 9.04 1.14
N ILE A 137 0.24 8.84 1.38
CA ILE A 137 -0.48 7.70 0.81
C ILE A 137 -1.87 8.12 0.32
N TYR A 138 -2.26 7.60 -0.84
CA TYR A 138 -3.63 7.64 -1.33
C TYR A 138 -4.19 6.22 -1.36
N LEU A 139 -5.29 6.01 -0.66
CA LEU A 139 -5.90 4.70 -0.44
C LEU A 139 -6.96 4.33 -1.48
N GLY A 140 -7.15 5.18 -2.52
CA GLY A 140 -8.26 5.03 -3.46
C GLY A 140 -9.60 5.42 -2.85
N THR A 141 -10.68 5.19 -3.58
CA THR A 141 -12.04 5.56 -3.15
C THR A 141 -12.93 4.35 -2.80
N SER A 142 -12.53 3.13 -3.15
CA SER A 142 -13.34 1.92 -2.92
C SER A 142 -12.85 1.06 -1.74
N LEU A 143 -11.92 1.57 -0.93
CA LEU A 143 -11.36 0.81 0.18
C LEU A 143 -12.44 0.46 1.21
N GLU A 144 -12.54 -0.82 1.55
CA GLU A 144 -13.50 -1.34 2.52
C GLU A 144 -12.83 -1.78 3.82
N THR A 145 -11.64 -2.37 3.73
CA THR A 145 -10.95 -2.98 4.86
C THR A 145 -9.46 -2.68 4.86
N VAL A 146 -8.95 -2.27 5.99
CA VAL A 146 -7.51 -2.23 6.30
C VAL A 146 -7.26 -3.17 7.46
N ASP A 147 -6.34 -4.11 7.28
CA ASP A 147 -6.03 -5.13 8.28
C ASP A 147 -4.98 -4.66 9.30
N ASP A 148 -4.67 -5.51 10.26
CA ASP A 148 -3.81 -5.19 11.40
C ASP A 148 -2.42 -4.70 10.97
N HIS A 149 -1.84 -3.76 11.73
CA HIS A 149 -0.47 -3.28 11.55
C HIS A 149 -0.16 -2.66 10.18
N ALA A 150 -1.15 -2.26 9.39
CA ALA A 150 -0.95 -1.88 7.98
C ALA A 150 0.17 -0.85 7.77
N PHE A 151 0.35 0.12 8.66
CA PHE A 151 1.39 1.15 8.60
C PHE A 151 2.45 1.02 9.71
N LEU A 152 2.58 -0.15 10.34
CA LEU A 152 3.54 -0.36 11.43
C LEU A 152 4.96 0.08 11.03
N GLY A 153 5.54 1.04 11.76
CA GLY A 153 6.91 1.51 11.52
C GLY A 153 7.08 2.40 10.29
N ALA A 154 6.01 2.92 9.68
CA ALA A 154 6.06 3.95 8.65
C ALA A 154 6.41 5.31 9.29
N SER A 155 7.68 5.47 9.68
CA SER A 155 8.13 6.51 10.62
C SER A 155 8.06 7.95 10.09
N SER A 156 7.96 8.15 8.78
CA SER A 156 7.83 9.47 8.16
C SER A 156 6.38 9.82 7.77
N LEU A 157 5.42 8.91 7.96
CA LEU A 157 4.03 9.11 7.57
C LEU A 157 3.39 10.22 8.41
N GLU A 158 2.87 11.26 7.75
CA GLU A 158 2.36 12.45 8.44
C GLU A 158 0.84 12.47 8.55
N SER A 159 0.13 11.94 7.56
CA SER A 159 -1.33 11.89 7.56
C SER A 159 -1.88 10.72 6.77
N VAL A 160 -3.08 10.28 7.15
CA VAL A 160 -3.85 9.27 6.40
C VAL A 160 -5.31 9.69 6.35
N VAL A 161 -5.90 9.58 5.17
CA VAL A 161 -7.34 9.80 4.95
C VAL A 161 -7.95 8.48 4.48
N PHE A 162 -8.80 7.89 5.31
CA PHE A 162 -9.63 6.74 4.91
C PHE A 162 -10.82 7.24 4.09
N PRO A 163 -11.08 6.65 2.92
CA PRO A 163 -12.19 7.07 2.08
C PRO A 163 -13.54 6.66 2.67
N GLU A 164 -14.59 7.39 2.25
CA GLU A 164 -15.97 6.98 2.52
C GLU A 164 -16.21 5.55 2.03
N GLY A 165 -16.96 4.77 2.82
CA GLY A 165 -17.20 3.35 2.53
C GLY A 165 -16.21 2.38 3.20
N THR A 166 -15.11 2.87 3.80
CA THR A 166 -14.27 2.06 4.68
C THR A 166 -15.09 1.58 5.87
N LYS A 167 -15.07 0.27 6.15
CA LYS A 167 -15.89 -0.38 7.19
C LYS A 167 -15.09 -0.85 8.39
N SER A 168 -13.87 -1.34 8.12
CA SER A 168 -13.03 -1.97 9.13
C SER A 168 -11.59 -1.45 9.07
N ILE A 169 -11.06 -1.07 10.22
CA ILE A 169 -9.66 -0.73 10.45
C ILE A 169 -9.15 -1.65 11.57
N GLY A 170 -8.11 -2.41 11.26
CA GLY A 170 -7.53 -3.40 12.16
C GLY A 170 -6.79 -2.82 13.36
N GLU A 171 -6.16 -3.70 14.12
CA GLU A 171 -5.45 -3.32 15.35
C GLU A 171 -4.06 -2.76 15.03
N LEU A 172 -3.61 -1.81 15.87
CA LEU A 172 -2.24 -1.28 15.90
C LEU A 172 -1.74 -0.76 14.54
N VAL A 173 -2.67 -0.28 13.71
CA VAL A 173 -2.42 0.13 12.33
C VAL A 173 -1.34 1.20 12.24
N PHE A 174 -1.22 2.09 13.23
CA PHE A 174 -0.26 3.19 13.29
C PHE A 174 0.79 3.04 14.39
N SER A 175 1.11 1.83 14.81
CA SER A 175 2.19 1.63 15.78
C SER A 175 3.55 2.00 15.17
N ASP A 176 4.42 2.63 15.96
CA ASP A 176 5.74 3.12 15.52
C ASP A 176 5.69 4.08 14.31
N THR A 177 4.67 4.96 14.28
CA THR A 177 4.54 6.06 13.30
C THR A 177 4.70 7.43 13.99
N PRO A 178 5.88 7.79 14.46
CA PRO A 178 6.09 8.98 15.31
C PRO A 178 5.81 10.32 14.61
N SER A 179 5.79 10.35 13.27
CA SER A 179 5.53 11.56 12.51
C SER A 179 4.05 11.81 12.23
N ILE A 180 3.16 10.87 12.55
CA ILE A 180 1.72 11.00 12.27
C ILE A 180 1.12 12.18 13.06
N LYS A 181 0.42 13.05 12.36
CA LYS A 181 -0.20 14.27 12.91
C LYS A 181 -1.73 14.24 12.84
N SER A 182 -2.26 13.67 11.75
CA SER A 182 -3.70 13.62 11.53
C SER A 182 -4.15 12.35 10.83
N ILE A 183 -5.32 11.87 11.23
CA ILE A 183 -5.98 10.72 10.61
C ILE A 183 -7.45 11.08 10.42
N THR A 184 -7.93 10.99 9.18
CA THR A 184 -9.35 11.18 8.88
C THR A 184 -10.03 9.83 8.77
N ILE A 185 -11.08 9.62 9.55
CA ILE A 185 -11.83 8.35 9.63
C ILE A 185 -13.31 8.65 9.42
N PRO A 186 -13.93 8.12 8.35
CA PRO A 186 -15.33 8.40 8.03
C PRO A 186 -16.31 7.68 8.97
N GLU A 187 -17.57 8.14 8.98
CA GLU A 187 -18.66 7.53 9.77
C GLU A 187 -18.93 6.07 9.40
N SER A 188 -18.61 5.69 8.16
CA SER A 188 -18.79 4.32 7.67
C SER A 188 -17.94 3.27 8.38
N VAL A 189 -16.88 3.68 9.13
CA VAL A 189 -16.05 2.77 9.91
C VAL A 189 -16.78 2.37 11.19
N THR A 190 -17.20 1.09 11.24
CA THR A 190 -17.91 0.50 12.38
C THR A 190 -17.09 -0.55 13.13
N GLU A 191 -16.04 -1.08 12.48
CA GLU A 191 -15.11 -2.04 13.08
C GLU A 191 -13.74 -1.38 13.21
N ILE A 192 -13.41 -0.90 14.40
CA ILE A 192 -12.14 -0.26 14.74
C ILE A 192 -11.85 -0.50 16.22
N THR A 193 -10.61 -0.79 16.53
CA THR A 193 -10.14 -1.05 17.89
C THR A 193 -8.93 -0.17 18.21
N ASP A 194 -7.88 -0.71 18.76
CA ASP A 194 -6.68 0.03 19.14
C ASP A 194 -5.86 0.43 17.90
N LEU A 195 -5.87 1.72 17.55
CA LEU A 195 -5.10 2.25 16.41
C LEU A 195 -3.59 2.29 16.67
N PHE A 196 -3.20 2.43 17.93
CA PHE A 196 -1.82 2.66 18.34
C PHE A 196 -1.44 1.79 19.53
N TYR A 197 -0.18 1.39 19.58
CA TYR A 197 0.48 1.06 20.82
C TYR A 197 1.24 2.30 21.31
N PHE A 198 0.81 2.87 22.42
CA PHE A 198 1.49 3.99 23.07
C PHE A 198 2.28 3.48 24.29
N PRO A 199 3.62 3.35 24.21
CA PRO A 199 4.43 3.19 25.41
C PRO A 199 4.18 4.34 26.40
N GLU A 200 4.41 4.14 27.68
CA GLU A 200 4.37 5.20 28.67
C GLU A 200 5.25 6.38 28.20
N ASN A 201 4.72 7.60 28.27
CA ASN A 201 5.36 8.85 27.80
C ASN A 201 5.42 9.06 26.27
N SER A 202 4.67 8.34 25.46
CA SER A 202 4.56 8.62 24.02
C SER A 202 3.85 9.95 23.77
N ASN A 203 4.28 10.63 22.69
CA ASN A 203 3.60 11.82 22.22
C ASN A 203 2.25 11.46 21.57
N LYS A 204 1.13 11.86 22.19
CA LYS A 204 -0.23 11.62 21.70
C LYS A 204 -0.78 12.82 20.90
N ASN A 205 0.06 13.62 20.26
CA ASN A 205 -0.34 14.81 19.50
C ASN A 205 -0.92 14.44 18.11
N VAL A 206 -1.72 13.41 18.03
CA VAL A 206 -2.41 13.01 16.80
C VAL A 206 -3.84 13.55 16.83
N GLU A 207 -4.26 14.19 15.77
CA GLU A 207 -5.64 14.64 15.58
C GLU A 207 -6.44 13.59 14.82
N ILE A 208 -7.57 13.18 15.34
CA ILE A 208 -8.52 12.29 14.68
C ILE A 208 -9.68 13.12 14.16
N HIS A 209 -9.75 13.25 12.84
CA HIS A 209 -10.84 13.91 12.13
C HIS A 209 -11.95 12.89 11.86
N THR A 210 -13.13 13.08 12.45
CA THR A 210 -14.23 12.12 12.31
C THR A 210 -15.56 12.79 12.70
N PRO A 211 -16.69 12.34 12.12
CA PRO A 211 -18.01 12.84 12.52
C PRO A 211 -18.30 12.57 13.98
N LYS A 212 -19.05 13.51 14.58
CA LYS A 212 -19.52 13.38 15.97
C LYS A 212 -20.41 12.16 16.15
N GLY A 213 -20.15 11.39 17.21
CA GLY A 213 -20.90 10.17 17.53
C GLY A 213 -20.42 8.93 16.81
N SER A 214 -19.38 9.04 15.96
CA SER A 214 -18.80 7.90 15.24
C SER A 214 -18.08 6.92 16.15
N LYS A 215 -17.86 5.69 15.69
CA LYS A 215 -17.05 4.70 16.39
C LYS A 215 -15.61 5.14 16.55
N ALA A 216 -15.09 5.87 15.57
CA ALA A 216 -13.75 6.44 15.61
C ALA A 216 -13.58 7.50 16.71
N GLU A 217 -14.61 8.34 16.95
CA GLU A 217 -14.60 9.29 18.06
C GLU A 217 -14.55 8.58 19.41
N GLU A 218 -15.34 7.50 19.59
CA GLU A 218 -15.31 6.68 20.82
C GLU A 218 -13.91 6.13 21.10
N VAL A 219 -13.28 5.52 20.08
CA VAL A 219 -11.94 4.93 20.20
C VAL A 219 -10.89 6.01 20.46
N ALA A 220 -10.91 7.13 19.72
CA ALA A 220 -9.97 8.23 19.90
C ALA A 220 -10.03 8.80 21.33
N ASN A 221 -11.25 9.01 21.87
CA ASN A 221 -11.46 9.46 23.25
C ASN A 221 -10.91 8.45 24.27
N SER A 222 -11.10 7.15 24.04
CA SER A 222 -10.58 6.10 24.95
C SER A 222 -9.05 6.09 25.00
N LEU A 223 -8.40 6.42 23.88
CA LEU A 223 -6.94 6.52 23.76
C LEU A 223 -6.39 7.88 24.25
N GLY A 224 -7.27 8.84 24.57
CA GLY A 224 -6.89 10.20 24.97
C GLY A 224 -6.30 11.02 23.84
N LEU A 225 -6.73 10.78 22.59
CA LEU A 225 -6.33 11.52 21.41
C LEU A 225 -7.20 12.76 21.21
N LYS A 226 -6.69 13.75 20.49
CA LYS A 226 -7.47 14.93 20.12
C LYS A 226 -8.46 14.58 19.02
N VAL A 227 -9.73 14.83 19.24
CA VAL A 227 -10.80 14.68 18.24
C VAL A 227 -11.14 16.02 17.63
N VAL A 228 -11.29 16.04 16.31
CA VAL A 228 -11.80 17.15 15.51
C VAL A 228 -13.05 16.63 14.82
N ASN A 229 -14.21 17.19 15.15
CA ASN A 229 -15.47 16.82 14.51
C ASN A 229 -15.71 17.73 13.31
N ASP A 230 -15.81 17.14 12.13
CA ASP A 230 -16.13 17.78 10.86
C ASP A 230 -17.65 17.86 10.64
#